data_6115faba354786e9a222f9ff4f237cbb
#
_entry.id   6115faba354786e9a222f9ff4f237cbb
#
_cell.length_a   1.000
_cell.length_b   1.000
_cell.length_c   1.000
_cell.angle_alpha   90.00
_cell.angle_beta   90.00
_cell.angle_gamma   90.00
#
_symmetry.space_group_name_H-M   'P 1'
#
loop_
_entity.id
_entity.type
_entity.pdbx_description
1 polymer ?
#
loop_
_entity_poly.entity_id
_entity_poly.type
_entity_poly.pdbx_seq_one_letter_code
_entity_poly.pdbx_strand_id
1 'polypeptide(L)'
;MNIGFVSTRFAGTDGVSLETLKWATVLEEQGHQVYWFSGLSDRDPEVSMCVPEAFFGHPEIDWISERIWGCTQRPAIVTERINEMAGYLKSMLKRFVSQFQLDCLVVENALTIPVNVPLGKAITEFLAETNLPAIAHHHDFYWERQRFAVNAIPDILDTSFPPRLPNLQHVCINRQAQEQLSLRKGVSSTLVPNVFDFETPLADSTDDWAANLRPELGLAEDDILILQPTRIVPRKGIEHSIKLISMMEDPRCKLVISHSTGDEGYEYRHMLEKLAQDEGVELIIMSDRISDTRHVNRHGQRMFTLWDVYQQADLVTYPSLYEG
;
A
#
# COMPACT_ATOMS: atom_id res chain seq x y z
N MET A 1 -12.48 19.77 13.34
CA MET A 1 -11.36 20.19 12.47
C MET A 1 -11.59 19.62 11.07
N ASN A 2 -11.12 20.33 10.05
CA ASN A 2 -11.08 19.83 8.68
C ASN A 2 -9.68 19.24 8.43
N ILE A 3 -9.60 17.94 8.18
CA ILE A 3 -8.34 17.19 8.06
C ILE A 3 -8.19 16.70 6.61
N GLY A 4 -7.09 17.04 5.98
CA GLY A 4 -6.79 16.62 4.62
C GLY A 4 -5.81 15.45 4.58
N PHE A 5 -6.22 14.30 4.05
CA PHE A 5 -5.32 13.20 3.75
C PHE A 5 -4.65 13.40 2.39
N VAL A 6 -3.35 13.18 2.32
CA VAL A 6 -2.53 13.35 1.11
C VAL A 6 -1.73 12.09 0.83
N SER A 7 -1.88 11.52 -0.37
CA SER A 7 -1.08 10.37 -0.84
C SER A 7 -0.95 10.40 -2.36
N THR A 8 -0.20 9.47 -2.92
CA THR A 8 -0.16 9.25 -4.37
C THR A 8 -1.41 8.54 -4.88
N ARG A 9 -2.07 7.73 -4.03
CA ARG A 9 -3.28 6.97 -4.36
C ARG A 9 -4.12 6.73 -3.12
N PHE A 10 -5.44 6.85 -3.27
CA PHE A 10 -6.46 6.39 -2.34
C PHE A 10 -7.52 5.59 -3.12
N ALA A 11 -7.11 4.44 -3.63
CA ALA A 11 -7.98 3.56 -4.41
C ALA A 11 -7.56 2.10 -4.26
N GLY A 12 -8.54 1.19 -4.24
CA GLY A 12 -8.32 -0.24 -4.13
C GLY A 12 -7.99 -0.70 -2.72
N THR A 13 -7.48 -1.93 -2.61
CA THR A 13 -7.30 -2.69 -1.36
C THR A 13 -5.84 -2.81 -0.92
N ASP A 14 -4.99 -1.85 -1.28
CA ASP A 14 -3.61 -1.86 -0.77
C ASP A 14 -3.54 -1.43 0.70
N GLY A 15 -2.51 -1.90 1.41
CA GLY A 15 -2.38 -1.72 2.86
C GLY A 15 -2.40 -0.26 3.32
N VAL A 16 -1.85 0.68 2.54
CA VAL A 16 -1.88 2.12 2.87
C VAL A 16 -3.30 2.66 2.76
N SER A 17 -4.01 2.36 1.65
CA SER A 17 -5.40 2.81 1.43
C SER A 17 -6.36 2.27 2.49
N LEU A 18 -6.19 1.00 2.91
CA LEU A 18 -7.01 0.38 3.94
C LEU A 18 -6.71 0.96 5.34
N GLU A 19 -5.45 1.17 5.69
CA GLU A 19 -5.10 1.74 6.99
C GLU A 19 -5.53 3.20 7.10
N THR A 20 -5.35 3.98 6.02
CA THR A 20 -5.82 5.37 5.96
C THR A 20 -7.33 5.47 6.18
N LEU A 21 -8.10 4.51 5.65
CA LEU A 21 -9.55 4.50 5.85
C LEU A 21 -9.93 4.31 7.33
N LYS A 22 -9.21 3.45 8.06
CA LYS A 22 -9.42 3.29 9.50
C LYS A 22 -9.13 4.58 10.27
N TRP A 23 -8.03 5.27 9.95
CA TRP A 23 -7.72 6.57 10.53
C TRP A 23 -8.82 7.59 10.25
N ALA A 24 -9.30 7.66 9.01
CA ALA A 24 -10.39 8.55 8.61
C ALA A 24 -11.65 8.26 9.40
N THR A 25 -12.07 6.99 9.49
CA THR A 25 -13.25 6.55 10.25
C THR A 25 -13.17 6.99 11.71
N VAL A 26 -12.05 6.72 12.39
CA VAL A 26 -11.86 7.12 13.79
C VAL A 26 -11.92 8.63 13.97
N LEU A 27 -11.33 9.39 13.05
CA LEU A 27 -11.36 10.86 13.11
C LEU A 27 -12.78 11.40 12.86
N GLU A 28 -13.55 10.82 11.95
CA GLU A 28 -14.95 11.17 11.71
C GLU A 28 -15.84 10.85 12.90
N GLU A 29 -15.64 9.71 13.56
CA GLU A 29 -16.32 9.35 14.83
C GLU A 29 -16.01 10.34 15.96
N GLN A 30 -14.83 10.95 15.95
CA GLN A 30 -14.45 12.03 16.87
C GLN A 30 -14.99 13.41 16.46
N GLY A 31 -15.78 13.49 15.38
CA GLY A 31 -16.44 14.72 14.93
C GLY A 31 -15.56 15.61 14.05
N HIS A 32 -14.51 15.07 13.43
CA HIS A 32 -13.74 15.77 12.41
C HIS A 32 -14.33 15.56 11.03
N GLN A 33 -13.99 16.46 10.08
CA GLN A 33 -14.32 16.30 8.66
C GLN A 33 -13.07 15.87 7.92
N VAL A 34 -13.18 14.87 7.06
CA VAL A 34 -12.07 14.28 6.32
C VAL A 34 -12.17 14.61 4.83
N TYR A 35 -11.03 14.97 4.22
CA TYR A 35 -10.91 15.33 2.80
C TYR A 35 -9.69 14.64 2.20
N TRP A 36 -9.71 14.39 0.89
CA TRP A 36 -8.74 13.53 0.21
C TRP A 36 -8.04 14.25 -0.94
N PHE A 37 -6.71 14.14 -1.00
CA PHE A 37 -5.90 14.57 -2.12
C PHE A 37 -5.02 13.42 -2.61
N SER A 38 -5.19 13.02 -3.87
CA SER A 38 -4.32 11.99 -4.47
C SER A 38 -4.32 12.04 -5.99
N GLY A 39 -3.42 11.26 -6.61
CA GLY A 39 -3.36 11.15 -8.07
C GLY A 39 -4.34 10.14 -8.65
N LEU A 40 -4.80 9.18 -7.84
CA LEU A 40 -5.85 8.22 -8.18
C LEU A 40 -6.71 8.01 -6.93
N SER A 41 -8.03 8.14 -7.06
CA SER A 41 -8.98 8.04 -5.94
C SER A 41 -10.24 7.30 -6.34
N ASP A 42 -10.75 6.48 -5.42
CA ASP A 42 -12.09 5.91 -5.44
C ASP A 42 -13.01 6.54 -4.37
N ARG A 43 -12.53 7.61 -3.70
CA ARG A 43 -13.26 8.36 -2.67
C ARG A 43 -14.29 9.28 -3.31
N ASP A 44 -15.30 9.69 -2.52
CA ASP A 44 -16.34 10.59 -2.96
C ASP A 44 -15.74 11.90 -3.55
N PRO A 45 -16.10 12.25 -4.80
CA PRO A 45 -15.62 13.46 -5.44
C PRO A 45 -15.95 14.78 -4.70
N GLU A 46 -17.00 14.80 -3.89
CA GLU A 46 -17.40 16.00 -3.14
C GLU A 46 -16.42 16.37 -2.02
N VAL A 47 -15.70 15.36 -1.48
CA VAL A 47 -14.69 15.54 -0.42
C VAL A 47 -13.28 15.23 -0.91
N SER A 48 -13.10 15.12 -2.23
CA SER A 48 -11.83 14.71 -2.84
C SER A 48 -11.32 15.72 -3.87
N MET A 49 -9.99 15.83 -3.96
CA MET A 49 -9.31 16.49 -5.08
C MET A 49 -8.35 15.49 -5.73
N CYS A 50 -8.75 14.97 -6.88
CA CYS A 50 -7.91 14.07 -7.67
C CYS A 50 -7.05 14.88 -8.64
N VAL A 51 -5.72 14.75 -8.54
CA VAL A 51 -4.71 15.44 -9.37
C VAL A 51 -3.84 14.36 -10.01
N PRO A 52 -4.08 13.99 -11.28
CA PRO A 52 -3.43 12.86 -11.93
C PRO A 52 -1.90 12.85 -11.82
N GLU A 53 -1.26 14.01 -11.82
CA GLU A 53 0.19 14.18 -11.70
C GLU A 53 0.73 13.79 -10.29
N ALA A 54 -0.14 13.67 -9.30
CA ALA A 54 0.24 13.14 -7.99
C ALA A 54 0.30 11.59 -7.98
N PHE A 55 -0.23 10.91 -9.02
CA PHE A 55 -0.14 9.45 -9.13
C PHE A 55 1.28 9.01 -9.51
N PHE A 56 1.75 7.94 -8.90
CA PHE A 56 3.08 7.40 -9.16
C PHE A 56 3.24 6.77 -10.55
N GLY A 57 2.15 6.31 -11.20
CA GLY A 57 2.12 5.80 -12.57
C GLY A 57 1.76 6.87 -13.61
N HIS A 58 1.87 8.16 -13.30
CA HIS A 58 1.70 9.21 -14.29
C HIS A 58 2.90 9.25 -15.24
N PRO A 59 2.73 9.41 -16.59
CA PRO A 59 3.82 9.32 -17.56
C PRO A 59 5.02 10.25 -17.26
N GLU A 60 4.77 11.44 -16.73
CA GLU A 60 5.85 12.36 -16.34
C GLU A 60 6.64 11.86 -15.13
N ILE A 61 5.97 11.18 -14.21
CA ILE A 61 6.62 10.59 -13.04
C ILE A 61 7.44 9.36 -13.44
N ASP A 62 6.93 8.55 -14.36
CA ASP A 62 7.68 7.43 -14.95
C ASP A 62 8.93 7.94 -15.68
N TRP A 63 8.79 8.99 -16.51
CA TRP A 63 9.91 9.61 -17.21
C TRP A 63 11.01 10.11 -16.24
N ILE A 64 10.63 10.74 -15.11
CA ILE A 64 11.58 11.15 -14.07
C ILE A 64 12.21 9.92 -13.42
N SER A 65 11.41 8.93 -13.03
CA SER A 65 11.83 7.73 -12.30
C SER A 65 12.88 6.92 -13.07
N GLU A 66 12.70 6.73 -14.38
CA GLU A 66 13.67 6.06 -15.26
C GLU A 66 15.05 6.74 -15.30
N ARG A 67 15.12 8.03 -14.98
CA ARG A 67 16.33 8.87 -15.06
C ARG A 67 17.00 9.18 -13.73
N ILE A 68 16.38 8.75 -12.63
CA ILE A 68 16.93 8.99 -11.28
C ILE A 68 17.25 7.69 -10.53
N TRP A 69 16.54 6.58 -10.80
CA TRP A 69 16.81 5.28 -10.16
C TRP A 69 17.78 4.46 -10.99
N GLY A 70 18.70 3.79 -10.30
CA GLY A 70 19.79 3.05 -10.96
C GLY A 70 20.89 3.94 -11.56
N CYS A 71 20.79 5.27 -11.41
CA CYS A 71 21.72 6.27 -11.92
C CYS A 71 22.39 6.99 -10.76
N THR A 72 23.60 7.51 -10.96
CA THR A 72 24.34 8.31 -9.98
C THR A 72 24.48 9.79 -10.40
N GLN A 73 24.09 10.11 -11.64
CA GLN A 73 24.13 11.46 -12.18
C GLN A 73 22.76 11.87 -12.69
N ARG A 74 22.35 13.09 -12.38
CA ARG A 74 21.08 13.68 -12.80
C ARG A 74 21.32 14.79 -13.84
N PRO A 75 20.83 14.63 -15.09
CA PRO A 75 20.86 15.72 -16.08
C PRO A 75 20.06 16.93 -15.61
N ALA A 76 20.49 18.14 -16.01
CA ALA A 76 19.83 19.39 -15.62
C ALA A 76 18.34 19.41 -15.98
N ILE A 77 17.97 18.89 -17.15
CA ILE A 77 16.57 18.80 -17.59
C ILE A 77 15.69 17.98 -16.65
N VAL A 78 16.23 16.95 -15.99
CA VAL A 78 15.49 16.16 -14.98
C VAL A 78 15.25 17.00 -13.72
N THR A 79 16.25 17.80 -13.30
CA THR A 79 16.10 18.74 -12.18
C THR A 79 15.03 19.79 -12.48
N GLU A 80 15.04 20.36 -13.68
CA GLU A 80 14.04 21.33 -14.12
C GLU A 80 12.65 20.72 -14.09
N ARG A 81 12.49 19.51 -14.63
CA ARG A 81 11.19 18.82 -14.65
C ARG A 81 10.67 18.47 -13.26
N ILE A 82 11.54 18.00 -12.35
CA ILE A 82 11.16 17.78 -10.95
C ILE A 82 10.65 19.08 -10.32
N ASN A 83 11.33 20.21 -10.56
CA ASN A 83 10.94 21.50 -9.98
C ASN A 83 9.63 22.03 -10.57
N GLU A 84 9.43 21.91 -11.89
CA GLU A 84 8.17 22.29 -12.55
C GLU A 84 6.99 21.52 -11.99
N MET A 85 7.11 20.18 -11.93
CA MET A 85 6.07 19.32 -11.39
C MET A 85 5.82 19.58 -9.90
N ALA A 86 6.87 19.79 -9.11
CA ALA A 86 6.73 20.14 -7.70
C ALA A 86 6.03 21.49 -7.51
N GLY A 87 6.35 22.47 -8.34
CA GLY A 87 5.68 23.78 -8.33
C GLY A 87 4.19 23.68 -8.65
N TYR A 88 3.84 22.89 -9.66
CA TYR A 88 2.45 22.60 -10.02
C TYR A 88 1.71 21.89 -8.87
N LEU A 89 2.25 20.78 -8.36
CA LEU A 89 1.63 20.01 -7.26
C LEU A 89 1.49 20.84 -5.99
N LYS A 90 2.48 21.70 -5.68
CA LYS A 90 2.38 22.66 -4.57
C LYS A 90 1.21 23.64 -4.75
N SER A 91 0.98 24.12 -5.98
CA SER A 91 -0.18 24.98 -6.28
C SER A 91 -1.51 24.25 -6.06
N MET A 92 -1.58 22.96 -6.41
CA MET A 92 -2.75 22.12 -6.18
C MET A 92 -2.99 21.83 -4.69
N LEU A 93 -1.92 21.62 -3.90
CA LEU A 93 -2.03 21.50 -2.43
C LEU A 93 -2.56 22.79 -1.79
N LYS A 94 -2.07 23.97 -2.25
CA LYS A 94 -2.62 25.28 -1.82
C LYS A 94 -4.12 25.38 -2.11
N ARG A 95 -4.54 24.97 -3.30
CA ARG A 95 -5.96 24.95 -3.69
C ARG A 95 -6.75 23.98 -2.82
N PHE A 96 -6.26 22.76 -2.57
CA PHE A 96 -6.88 21.76 -1.71
C PHE A 96 -7.14 22.30 -0.31
N VAL A 97 -6.09 22.84 0.34
CA VAL A 97 -6.20 23.42 1.68
C VAL A 97 -7.19 24.58 1.72
N SER A 98 -7.16 25.46 0.71
CA SER A 98 -8.04 26.62 0.64
C SER A 98 -9.51 26.23 0.36
N GLN A 99 -9.74 25.26 -0.55
CA GLN A 99 -11.07 24.81 -0.96
C GLN A 99 -11.82 24.19 0.19
N PHE A 100 -11.14 23.34 0.98
CA PHE A 100 -11.75 22.62 2.09
C PHE A 100 -11.47 23.25 3.46
N GLN A 101 -10.82 24.40 3.50
CA GLN A 101 -10.48 25.13 4.73
C GLN A 101 -9.81 24.22 5.77
N LEU A 102 -8.74 23.51 5.34
CA LEU A 102 -8.10 22.48 6.15
C LEU A 102 -7.30 23.08 7.30
N ASP A 103 -7.43 22.47 8.46
CA ASP A 103 -6.72 22.80 9.69
C ASP A 103 -5.40 22.01 9.83
N CYS A 104 -5.34 20.81 9.24
CA CYS A 104 -4.22 19.89 9.35
C CYS A 104 -4.14 18.97 8.13
N LEU A 105 -2.91 18.50 7.80
CA LEU A 105 -2.70 17.43 6.80
C LEU A 105 -2.24 16.15 7.48
N VAL A 106 -2.70 15.01 6.95
CA VAL A 106 -2.15 13.68 7.20
C VAL A 106 -1.56 13.16 5.90
N VAL A 107 -0.24 13.01 5.86
CA VAL A 107 0.48 12.59 4.65
C VAL A 107 0.80 11.10 4.76
N GLU A 108 0.12 10.33 3.94
CA GLU A 108 0.20 8.86 3.92
C GLU A 108 1.30 8.40 2.97
N ASN A 109 2.41 7.98 3.53
CA ASN A 109 3.57 7.37 2.86
C ASN A 109 4.23 8.23 1.74
N ALA A 110 3.67 9.38 1.37
CA ALA A 110 4.18 10.22 0.28
C ALA A 110 5.46 10.98 0.63
N LEU A 111 5.79 11.09 1.92
CA LEU A 111 7.05 11.65 2.44
C LEU A 111 8.06 10.56 2.86
N THR A 112 7.81 9.30 2.51
CA THR A 112 8.61 8.15 2.96
C THR A 112 9.18 7.36 1.81
N ILE A 113 8.32 7.01 0.86
CA ILE A 113 8.67 6.28 -0.35
C ILE A 113 8.61 7.22 -1.54
N PRO A 114 9.73 7.49 -2.22
CA PRO A 114 9.82 8.49 -3.28
C PRO A 114 9.31 7.94 -4.63
N VAL A 115 8.12 7.33 -4.63
CA VAL A 115 7.45 6.87 -5.86
C VAL A 115 6.93 8.03 -6.71
N ASN A 116 6.73 9.21 -6.09
CA ASN A 116 6.50 10.47 -6.76
C ASN A 116 7.36 11.55 -6.09
N VAL A 117 8.58 11.72 -6.61
CA VAL A 117 9.56 12.66 -6.05
C VAL A 117 9.07 14.11 -6.09
N PRO A 118 8.46 14.60 -7.19
CA PRO A 118 7.84 15.93 -7.21
C PRO A 118 6.80 16.16 -6.12
N LEU A 119 5.96 15.17 -5.81
CA LEU A 119 4.93 15.31 -4.77
C LEU A 119 5.56 15.45 -3.37
N GLY A 120 6.54 14.60 -3.02
CA GLY A 120 7.22 14.69 -1.74
C GLY A 120 7.92 16.05 -1.56
N LYS A 121 8.58 16.55 -2.61
CA LYS A 121 9.17 17.89 -2.64
C LYS A 121 8.11 18.99 -2.49
N ALA A 122 7.00 18.91 -3.21
CA ALA A 122 5.90 19.86 -3.16
C ALA A 122 5.28 19.95 -1.75
N ILE A 123 5.02 18.80 -1.10
CA ILE A 123 4.50 18.76 0.27
C ILE A 123 5.49 19.40 1.25
N THR A 124 6.77 19.03 1.13
CA THR A 124 7.83 19.59 1.99
C THR A 124 7.91 21.10 1.91
N GLU A 125 7.98 21.64 0.71
CA GLU A 125 8.03 23.11 0.49
C GLU A 125 6.74 23.79 0.93
N PHE A 126 5.57 23.20 0.65
CA PHE A 126 4.28 23.73 1.08
C PHE A 126 4.18 23.85 2.60
N LEU A 127 4.57 22.80 3.33
CA LEU A 127 4.54 22.82 4.80
C LEU A 127 5.54 23.81 5.39
N ALA A 128 6.74 23.93 4.79
CA ALA A 128 7.75 24.90 5.21
C ALA A 128 7.30 26.35 4.98
N GLU A 129 6.57 26.64 3.88
CA GLU A 129 6.11 27.98 3.52
C GLU A 129 4.86 28.42 4.31
N THR A 130 3.96 27.48 4.67
CA THR A 130 2.67 27.81 5.27
C THR A 130 2.64 27.62 6.78
N ASN A 131 3.56 26.83 7.33
CA ASN A 131 3.57 26.38 8.72
C ASN A 131 2.26 25.66 9.12
N LEU A 132 1.51 25.10 8.14
CA LEU A 132 0.32 24.31 8.40
C LEU A 132 0.70 23.05 9.20
N PRO A 133 0.02 22.73 10.32
CA PRO A 133 0.27 21.48 11.04
C PRO A 133 0.08 20.27 10.15
N ALA A 134 0.97 19.27 10.27
CA ALA A 134 0.85 18.05 9.53
C ALA A 134 1.36 16.82 10.30
N ILE A 135 0.82 15.67 9.95
CA ILE A 135 1.27 14.34 10.38
C ILE A 135 1.83 13.63 9.15
N ALA A 136 3.03 13.06 9.25
CA ALA A 136 3.57 12.15 8.25
C ALA A 136 3.47 10.72 8.79
N HIS A 137 2.58 9.93 8.21
CA HIS A 137 2.36 8.53 8.57
C HIS A 137 3.21 7.61 7.69
N HIS A 138 4.12 6.88 8.31
CA HIS A 138 5.17 6.10 7.66
C HIS A 138 4.90 4.61 7.82
N HIS A 139 4.67 3.93 6.70
CA HIS A 139 4.51 2.47 6.65
C HIS A 139 5.85 1.76 6.42
N ASP A 140 6.68 2.30 5.51
CA ASP A 140 8.02 1.83 5.21
C ASP A 140 8.87 2.99 4.67
N PHE A 141 10.19 2.83 4.62
CA PHE A 141 11.10 3.86 4.18
C PHE A 141 11.84 3.48 2.91
N TYR A 142 12.28 4.49 2.13
CA TYR A 142 12.98 4.27 0.87
C TYR A 142 14.29 3.47 1.04
N TRP A 143 14.96 3.61 2.17
CA TRP A 143 16.20 2.87 2.45
C TRP A 143 15.98 1.39 2.75
N GLU A 144 14.77 0.94 2.93
CA GLU A 144 14.38 -0.46 3.08
C GLU A 144 14.16 -1.15 1.73
N ARG A 145 14.17 -0.37 0.63
CA ARG A 145 13.87 -0.88 -0.72
C ARG A 145 15.08 -0.77 -1.64
N GLN A 146 15.60 -1.91 -2.06
CA GLN A 146 16.78 -2.00 -2.94
C GLN A 146 16.67 -1.13 -4.20
N ARG A 147 15.49 -0.96 -4.78
CA ARG A 147 15.28 -0.16 -6.00
C ARG A 147 15.67 1.31 -5.85
N PHE A 148 15.75 1.84 -4.64
CA PHE A 148 16.12 3.23 -4.36
C PHE A 148 17.58 3.39 -3.90
N ALA A 149 18.32 2.27 -3.72
CA ALA A 149 19.68 2.29 -3.17
C ALA A 149 20.66 3.04 -4.07
N VAL A 150 20.53 2.89 -5.39
CA VAL A 150 21.32 3.65 -6.38
C VAL A 150 20.41 4.72 -6.96
N ASN A 151 20.76 5.99 -6.73
CA ASN A 151 19.90 7.10 -7.17
C ASN A 151 20.72 8.36 -7.49
N ALA A 152 20.14 9.24 -8.30
CA ALA A 152 20.71 10.51 -8.71
C ALA A 152 20.12 11.73 -7.96
N ILE A 153 19.40 11.50 -6.84
CA ILE A 153 18.66 12.53 -6.09
C ILE A 153 18.93 12.51 -4.57
N PRO A 154 20.16 12.24 -4.09
CA PRO A 154 20.43 12.18 -2.66
C PRO A 154 20.08 13.49 -1.92
N ASP A 155 20.24 14.63 -2.57
CA ASP A 155 19.87 15.95 -2.10
C ASP A 155 18.36 16.09 -1.82
N ILE A 156 17.50 15.55 -2.70
CA ILE A 156 16.05 15.59 -2.54
C ILE A 156 15.61 14.55 -1.50
N LEU A 157 16.21 13.36 -1.51
CA LEU A 157 15.93 12.33 -0.49
C LEU A 157 16.27 12.81 0.92
N ASP A 158 17.38 13.53 1.08
CA ASP A 158 17.75 14.05 2.39
C ASP A 158 16.80 15.14 2.87
N THR A 159 16.33 16.00 2.00
CA THR A 159 15.48 17.13 2.37
C THR A 159 14.00 16.81 2.48
N SER A 160 13.50 15.80 1.74
CA SER A 160 12.05 15.59 1.57
C SER A 160 11.54 14.18 1.93
N PHE A 161 12.45 13.20 2.21
CA PHE A 161 12.01 11.81 2.46
C PHE A 161 12.66 11.16 3.69
N PRO A 162 12.09 11.37 4.87
CA PRO A 162 11.14 12.40 5.27
C PRO A 162 11.84 13.73 5.62
N PRO A 163 11.12 14.85 5.51
CA PRO A 163 11.67 16.18 5.85
C PRO A 163 11.73 16.38 7.37
N ARG A 164 12.57 17.34 7.78
CA ARG A 164 12.67 17.81 9.16
C ARG A 164 12.03 19.20 9.27
N LEU A 165 10.76 19.24 9.66
CA LEU A 165 10.00 20.48 9.80
C LEU A 165 9.37 20.57 11.21
N PRO A 166 9.35 21.76 11.84
CA PRO A 166 8.85 21.92 13.20
C PRO A 166 7.33 21.71 13.33
N ASN A 167 6.58 21.89 12.24
CA ASN A 167 5.14 21.72 12.14
C ASN A 167 4.73 20.33 11.61
N LEU A 168 5.68 19.38 11.49
CA LEU A 168 5.44 18.02 11.02
C LEU A 168 5.70 17.01 12.12
N GLN A 169 4.65 16.32 12.56
CA GLN A 169 4.75 15.19 13.46
C GLN A 169 4.93 13.90 12.65
N HIS A 170 5.96 13.11 12.99
CA HIS A 170 6.17 11.81 12.39
C HIS A 170 5.48 10.70 13.17
N VAL A 171 4.83 9.78 12.45
CA VAL A 171 4.20 8.58 13.00
C VAL A 171 4.76 7.36 12.27
N CYS A 172 5.17 6.32 13.01
CA CYS A 172 5.68 5.06 12.47
C CYS A 172 4.79 3.90 12.94
N ILE A 173 4.62 2.89 12.09
CA ILE A 173 3.78 1.72 12.38
C ILE A 173 4.47 0.67 13.26
N ASN A 174 5.80 0.70 13.38
CA ASN A 174 6.56 -0.24 14.19
C ASN A 174 7.81 0.40 14.83
N ARG A 175 8.38 -0.27 15.85
CA ARG A 175 9.55 0.23 16.57
C ARG A 175 10.80 0.29 15.72
N GLN A 176 11.00 -0.66 14.81
CA GLN A 176 12.17 -0.68 13.93
C GLN A 176 12.18 0.56 13.02
N ALA A 177 11.03 0.90 12.41
CA ALA A 177 10.87 2.11 11.63
C ALA A 177 11.16 3.37 12.46
N GLN A 178 10.65 3.43 13.69
CA GLN A 178 10.90 4.54 14.63
C GLN A 178 12.39 4.71 14.95
N GLU A 179 13.09 3.62 15.24
CA GLU A 179 14.53 3.63 15.53
C GLU A 179 15.34 4.05 14.29
N GLN A 180 15.03 3.49 13.10
CA GLN A 180 15.70 3.83 11.85
C GLN A 180 15.50 5.31 11.49
N LEU A 181 14.29 5.84 11.67
CA LEU A 181 13.98 7.24 11.43
C LEU A 181 14.81 8.15 12.35
N SER A 182 14.87 7.83 13.64
CA SER A 182 15.65 8.57 14.62
C SER A 182 17.14 8.55 14.29
N LEU A 183 17.71 7.38 13.98
CA LEU A 183 19.14 7.23 13.67
C LEU A 183 19.54 7.91 12.37
N ARG A 184 18.71 7.82 11.31
CA ARG A 184 19.04 8.31 9.98
C ARG A 184 18.71 9.79 9.77
N LYS A 185 17.63 10.25 10.37
CA LYS A 185 17.11 11.62 10.15
C LYS A 185 17.20 12.51 11.38
N GLY A 186 17.47 11.96 12.55
CA GLY A 186 17.55 12.73 13.80
C GLY A 186 16.20 13.36 14.20
N VAL A 187 15.09 12.72 13.86
CA VAL A 187 13.74 13.16 14.23
C VAL A 187 13.07 12.13 15.13
N SER A 188 12.25 12.59 16.07
CA SER A 188 11.40 11.74 16.89
C SER A 188 10.11 11.39 16.16
N SER A 189 9.51 10.26 16.53
CA SER A 189 8.20 9.87 16.00
C SER A 189 7.34 9.23 17.08
N THR A 190 6.03 9.25 16.86
CA THR A 190 5.05 8.51 17.67
C THR A 190 4.85 7.12 17.06
N LEU A 191 4.75 6.11 17.90
CA LEU A 191 4.44 4.75 17.46
C LEU A 191 2.93 4.57 17.46
N VAL A 192 2.36 4.32 16.27
CA VAL A 192 0.96 3.94 16.07
C VAL A 192 0.95 2.72 15.15
N PRO A 193 0.87 1.50 15.69
CA PRO A 193 0.85 0.30 14.88
C PRO A 193 -0.42 0.19 14.04
N ASN A 194 -0.30 -0.41 12.86
CA ASN A 194 -1.47 -0.86 12.13
C ASN A 194 -2.21 -1.90 12.96
N VAL A 195 -3.53 -1.75 13.08
CA VAL A 195 -4.35 -2.63 13.90
C VAL A 195 -5.53 -3.18 13.10
N PHE A 196 -6.01 -4.34 13.53
CA PHE A 196 -7.27 -4.88 13.07
C PHE A 196 -8.42 -4.36 13.94
N ASP A 197 -9.61 -4.23 13.39
CA ASP A 197 -10.82 -3.94 14.17
C ASP A 197 -11.26 -5.23 14.89
N PHE A 198 -10.98 -5.30 16.19
CA PHE A 198 -11.37 -6.42 17.05
C PHE A 198 -12.71 -6.17 17.78
N GLU A 199 -13.27 -4.98 17.66
CA GLU A 199 -14.55 -4.62 18.31
C GLU A 199 -15.74 -5.00 17.44
N THR A 200 -15.62 -4.89 16.11
CA THR A 200 -16.65 -5.37 15.19
C THR A 200 -16.69 -6.88 15.18
N PRO A 201 -17.82 -7.52 15.56
CA PRO A 201 -17.94 -8.96 15.50
C PRO A 201 -17.64 -9.45 14.08
N LEU A 202 -16.71 -10.38 13.98
CA LEU A 202 -16.42 -11.03 12.72
C LEU A 202 -17.65 -11.83 12.29
N ALA A 203 -17.97 -11.78 11.00
CA ALA A 203 -19.05 -12.63 10.46
C ALA A 203 -18.81 -14.08 10.88
N ASP A 204 -19.87 -14.75 11.34
CA ASP A 204 -19.77 -16.12 11.85
C ASP A 204 -19.18 -17.02 10.74
N SER A 205 -18.13 -17.77 11.08
CA SER A 205 -17.47 -18.70 10.14
C SER A 205 -18.38 -19.83 9.66
N THR A 206 -19.49 -20.01 10.33
CA THR A 206 -20.49 -21.05 10.07
C THR A 206 -21.61 -20.59 9.15
N ASP A 207 -21.57 -19.33 8.67
CA ASP A 207 -22.59 -18.87 7.74
C ASP A 207 -22.45 -19.56 6.35
N ASP A 208 -23.59 -19.72 5.69
CA ASP A 208 -23.67 -20.39 4.38
C ASP A 208 -22.80 -19.73 3.30
N TRP A 209 -22.41 -18.46 3.47
CA TRP A 209 -21.59 -17.74 2.49
C TRP A 209 -20.13 -18.23 2.56
N ALA A 210 -19.50 -18.14 3.71
CA ALA A 210 -18.13 -18.58 3.90
C ALA A 210 -17.97 -20.09 3.69
N ALA A 211 -18.95 -20.89 4.13
CA ALA A 211 -18.97 -22.35 3.93
C ALA A 211 -18.93 -22.78 2.45
N ASN A 212 -19.44 -21.94 1.53
CA ASN A 212 -19.40 -22.22 0.10
C ASN A 212 -18.03 -21.96 -0.55
N LEU A 213 -17.06 -21.35 0.15
CA LEU A 213 -15.75 -21.06 -0.43
C LEU A 213 -15.00 -22.32 -0.86
N ARG A 214 -14.92 -23.31 0.00
CA ARG A 214 -14.20 -24.57 -0.30
C ARG A 214 -14.81 -25.33 -1.52
N PRO A 215 -16.12 -25.57 -1.60
CA PRO A 215 -16.74 -26.18 -2.77
C PRO A 215 -16.56 -25.37 -4.05
N GLU A 216 -16.63 -24.05 -3.98
CA GLU A 216 -16.47 -23.18 -5.16
C GLU A 216 -15.01 -23.07 -5.65
N LEU A 217 -14.03 -23.40 -4.80
CA LEU A 217 -12.63 -23.59 -5.19
C LEU A 217 -12.33 -25.02 -5.67
N GLY A 218 -13.32 -25.93 -5.63
CA GLY A 218 -13.15 -27.34 -6.01
C GLY A 218 -12.43 -28.18 -4.96
N LEU A 219 -12.35 -27.71 -3.71
CA LEU A 219 -11.70 -28.42 -2.62
C LEU A 219 -12.58 -29.53 -2.08
N ALA A 220 -12.00 -30.69 -1.82
CA ALA A 220 -12.63 -31.79 -1.11
C ALA A 220 -12.75 -31.48 0.39
N GLU A 221 -13.60 -32.25 1.10
CA GLU A 221 -13.86 -32.04 2.53
C GLU A 221 -12.60 -32.26 3.39
N ASP A 222 -11.73 -33.17 2.98
CA ASP A 222 -10.49 -33.54 3.66
C ASP A 222 -9.26 -32.83 3.12
N ASP A 223 -9.40 -31.92 2.13
CA ASP A 223 -8.30 -31.08 1.67
C ASP A 223 -7.86 -30.10 2.74
N ILE A 224 -6.56 -29.81 2.78
CA ILE A 224 -5.93 -28.85 3.69
C ILE A 224 -5.70 -27.56 2.93
N LEU A 225 -6.50 -26.53 3.22
CA LEU A 225 -6.37 -25.22 2.62
C LEU A 225 -5.22 -24.44 3.29
N ILE A 226 -4.11 -24.26 2.58
CA ILE A 226 -2.97 -23.47 3.02
C ILE A 226 -3.05 -22.11 2.33
N LEU A 227 -3.38 -21.08 3.09
CA LEU A 227 -3.54 -19.72 2.56
C LEU A 227 -2.21 -18.96 2.58
N GLN A 228 -1.84 -18.34 1.47
CA GLN A 228 -0.86 -17.26 1.45
C GLN A 228 -1.54 -15.95 1.05
N PRO A 229 -1.91 -15.09 2.02
CA PRO A 229 -2.71 -13.89 1.80
C PRO A 229 -1.84 -12.72 1.35
N THR A 230 -1.09 -12.90 0.26
CA THR A 230 -0.15 -11.89 -0.24
C THR A 230 -0.32 -11.65 -1.73
N ARG A 231 0.13 -10.46 -2.19
CA ARG A 231 0.25 -10.20 -3.63
C ARG A 231 1.27 -11.15 -4.26
N ILE A 232 1.07 -11.46 -5.54
CA ILE A 232 1.98 -12.31 -6.30
C ILE A 232 3.16 -11.45 -6.79
N VAL A 233 4.14 -11.25 -5.90
CA VAL A 233 5.35 -10.47 -6.16
C VAL A 233 6.57 -11.17 -5.55
N PRO A 234 7.78 -11.08 -6.15
CA PRO A 234 8.94 -11.90 -5.76
C PRO A 234 9.30 -11.81 -4.26
N ARG A 235 9.19 -10.62 -3.64
CA ARG A 235 9.54 -10.46 -2.22
C ARG A 235 8.63 -11.24 -1.26
N LYS A 236 7.47 -11.73 -1.72
CA LYS A 236 6.54 -12.53 -0.92
C LYS A 236 6.91 -14.02 -0.87
N GLY A 237 7.89 -14.45 -1.66
CA GLY A 237 8.49 -15.77 -1.56
C GLY A 237 7.52 -16.93 -1.78
N ILE A 238 6.55 -16.80 -2.69
CA ILE A 238 5.52 -17.84 -2.92
C ILE A 238 6.15 -19.15 -3.38
N GLU A 239 7.29 -19.09 -4.07
CA GLU A 239 8.10 -20.27 -4.43
C GLU A 239 8.53 -21.09 -3.22
N HIS A 240 8.73 -20.47 -2.06
CA HIS A 240 9.07 -21.19 -0.82
C HIS A 240 7.85 -21.94 -0.26
N SER A 241 6.64 -21.37 -0.38
CA SER A 241 5.42 -22.08 0.00
C SER A 241 5.16 -23.30 -0.90
N ILE A 242 5.36 -23.15 -2.23
CA ILE A 242 5.24 -24.27 -3.17
C ILE A 242 6.21 -25.39 -2.79
N LYS A 243 7.49 -25.07 -2.58
CA LYS A 243 8.49 -26.06 -2.17
C LYS A 243 8.20 -26.69 -0.82
N LEU A 244 7.73 -25.92 0.15
CA LEU A 244 7.33 -26.44 1.47
C LEU A 244 6.23 -27.48 1.33
N ILE A 245 5.18 -27.18 0.55
CA ILE A 245 4.04 -28.10 0.34
C ILE A 245 4.49 -29.34 -0.43
N SER A 246 5.33 -29.20 -1.45
CA SER A 246 5.92 -30.35 -2.15
C SER A 246 6.67 -31.29 -1.19
N MET A 247 7.45 -30.72 -0.24
CA MET A 247 8.18 -31.50 0.77
C MET A 247 7.29 -32.19 1.82
N MET A 248 6.03 -31.73 1.99
CA MET A 248 5.07 -32.40 2.88
C MET A 248 4.56 -33.72 2.32
N GLU A 249 4.67 -33.93 1.01
CA GLU A 249 4.25 -35.15 0.30
C GLU A 249 2.77 -35.54 0.58
N ASP A 250 1.93 -34.57 0.98
CA ASP A 250 0.51 -34.79 1.25
C ASP A 250 -0.35 -34.17 0.13
N PRO A 251 -1.01 -34.99 -0.72
CA PRO A 251 -1.78 -34.47 -1.86
C PRO A 251 -3.02 -33.69 -1.46
N ARG A 252 -3.42 -33.74 -0.19
CA ARG A 252 -4.53 -32.93 0.33
C ARG A 252 -4.14 -31.47 0.52
N CYS A 253 -2.85 -31.12 0.59
CA CYS A 253 -2.39 -29.76 0.75
C CYS A 253 -2.60 -28.95 -0.53
N LYS A 254 -3.40 -27.89 -0.45
CA LYS A 254 -3.72 -26.97 -1.55
C LYS A 254 -3.24 -25.57 -1.20
N LEU A 255 -2.40 -24.99 -2.06
CA LEU A 255 -1.92 -23.61 -1.86
C LEU A 255 -2.89 -22.60 -2.50
N VAL A 256 -3.48 -21.74 -1.68
CA VAL A 256 -4.43 -20.72 -2.12
C VAL A 256 -3.81 -19.33 -1.98
N ILE A 257 -3.79 -18.57 -3.07
CA ILE A 257 -3.34 -17.18 -3.11
C ILE A 257 -4.54 -16.26 -3.31
N SER A 258 -4.77 -15.34 -2.37
CA SER A 258 -5.95 -14.48 -2.37
C SER A 258 -5.78 -13.15 -3.16
N HIS A 259 -4.55 -12.72 -3.44
CA HIS A 259 -4.29 -11.43 -4.09
C HIS A 259 -3.73 -11.58 -5.51
N SER A 260 -3.88 -10.53 -6.31
CA SER A 260 -3.34 -10.44 -7.66
C SER A 260 -1.85 -10.07 -7.69
N THR A 261 -1.28 -10.03 -8.90
CA THR A 261 0.09 -9.56 -9.15
C THR A 261 0.28 -8.05 -8.87
N GLY A 262 -0.81 -7.27 -8.88
CA GLY A 262 -0.72 -5.81 -8.82
C GLY A 262 0.00 -5.23 -10.05
N ASP A 263 0.87 -4.24 -9.82
CA ASP A 263 1.55 -3.47 -10.87
C ASP A 263 2.89 -4.11 -11.33
N GLU A 264 3.27 -5.29 -10.82
CA GLU A 264 4.58 -5.90 -11.05
C GLU A 264 4.63 -6.93 -12.21
N GLY A 265 3.55 -6.98 -13.03
CA GLY A 265 3.49 -7.84 -14.23
C GLY A 265 3.16 -9.30 -13.93
N TYR A 266 3.10 -10.12 -15.01
CA TYR A 266 2.66 -11.53 -14.92
C TYR A 266 3.80 -12.54 -14.98
N GLU A 267 5.04 -12.12 -15.20
CA GLU A 267 6.19 -13.02 -15.37
C GLU A 267 6.42 -13.92 -14.14
N TYR A 268 6.38 -13.31 -12.95
CA TYR A 268 6.54 -14.05 -11.70
C TYR A 268 5.39 -15.03 -11.47
N ARG A 269 4.15 -14.65 -11.79
CA ARG A 269 3.00 -15.55 -11.72
C ARG A 269 3.17 -16.78 -12.62
N HIS A 270 3.56 -16.59 -13.88
CA HIS A 270 3.80 -17.70 -14.80
C HIS A 270 4.92 -18.63 -14.31
N MET A 271 5.98 -18.06 -13.72
CA MET A 271 7.04 -18.85 -13.10
C MET A 271 6.51 -19.71 -11.95
N LEU A 272 5.65 -19.17 -11.10
CA LEU A 272 5.05 -19.90 -9.97
C LEU A 272 4.08 -21.00 -10.43
N GLU A 273 3.23 -20.72 -11.43
CA GLU A 273 2.33 -21.70 -12.02
C GLU A 273 3.10 -22.90 -12.60
N LYS A 274 4.22 -22.62 -13.28
CA LYS A 274 5.12 -23.66 -13.78
C LYS A 274 5.80 -24.44 -12.66
N LEU A 275 6.33 -23.72 -11.64
CA LEU A 275 6.99 -24.36 -10.50
C LEU A 275 6.02 -25.27 -9.75
N ALA A 276 4.77 -24.82 -9.51
CA ALA A 276 3.74 -25.64 -8.87
C ALA A 276 3.43 -26.92 -9.66
N GLN A 277 3.35 -26.81 -10.99
CA GLN A 277 3.19 -27.96 -11.86
C GLN A 277 4.39 -28.92 -11.79
N ASP A 278 5.62 -28.41 -11.85
CA ASP A 278 6.85 -29.21 -11.80
C ASP A 278 7.01 -29.94 -10.43
N GLU A 279 6.55 -29.30 -9.33
CA GLU A 279 6.60 -29.81 -7.97
C GLU A 279 5.36 -30.63 -7.58
N GLY A 280 4.36 -30.74 -8.45
CA GLY A 280 3.12 -31.50 -8.19
C GLY A 280 2.22 -30.86 -7.13
N VAL A 281 2.30 -29.56 -6.91
CA VAL A 281 1.52 -28.79 -5.94
C VAL A 281 0.31 -28.16 -6.62
N GLU A 282 -0.87 -28.34 -6.05
CA GLU A 282 -2.06 -27.63 -6.50
C GLU A 282 -2.07 -26.20 -6.01
N LEU A 283 -1.89 -25.26 -6.96
CA LEU A 283 -1.87 -23.82 -6.74
C LEU A 283 -3.16 -23.19 -7.24
N ILE A 284 -3.94 -22.61 -6.34
CA ILE A 284 -5.21 -21.94 -6.63
C ILE A 284 -5.02 -20.43 -6.45
N ILE A 285 -5.21 -19.66 -7.51
CA ILE A 285 -5.18 -18.19 -7.47
C ILE A 285 -6.62 -17.70 -7.54
N MET A 286 -7.12 -17.13 -6.44
CA MET A 286 -8.51 -16.70 -6.30
C MET A 286 -8.71 -15.19 -6.24
N SER A 287 -7.74 -14.42 -6.71
CA SER A 287 -7.79 -12.94 -6.65
C SER A 287 -8.99 -12.31 -7.36
N ASP A 288 -9.55 -12.98 -8.36
CA ASP A 288 -10.76 -12.59 -9.08
C ASP A 288 -12.07 -12.89 -8.34
N ARG A 289 -11.97 -13.60 -7.21
CA ARG A 289 -13.08 -13.98 -6.32
C ARG A 289 -13.07 -13.19 -5.00
N ILE A 290 -12.09 -12.29 -4.80
CA ILE A 290 -11.94 -11.46 -3.59
C ILE A 290 -12.52 -10.07 -3.84
N SER A 291 -13.26 -9.58 -2.84
CA SER A 291 -13.84 -8.23 -2.80
C SER A 291 -13.90 -7.72 -1.36
N ASP A 292 -14.06 -6.41 -1.19
CA ASP A 292 -14.23 -5.79 0.14
C ASP A 292 -15.56 -6.17 0.80
N THR A 293 -16.56 -6.56 -0.02
CA THR A 293 -17.88 -6.95 0.45
C THR A 293 -18.37 -8.22 -0.23
N ARG A 294 -19.15 -9.01 0.50
CA ARG A 294 -19.81 -10.21 -0.01
C ARG A 294 -20.91 -9.82 -1.00
N HIS A 295 -20.84 -10.33 -2.21
CA HIS A 295 -21.88 -10.17 -3.22
C HIS A 295 -21.77 -11.23 -4.30
N VAL A 296 -22.77 -11.30 -5.18
CA VAL A 296 -22.71 -12.10 -6.40
C VAL A 296 -22.35 -11.17 -7.57
N ASN A 297 -21.29 -11.49 -8.30
CA ASN A 297 -20.87 -10.68 -9.45
C ASN A 297 -21.80 -10.88 -10.65
N ARG A 298 -21.59 -10.11 -11.72
CA ARG A 298 -22.38 -10.17 -12.97
C ARG A 298 -22.34 -11.53 -13.69
N HIS A 299 -21.42 -12.41 -13.31
CA HIS A 299 -21.28 -13.76 -13.84
C HIS A 299 -21.94 -14.82 -12.96
N GLY A 300 -22.67 -14.43 -11.93
CA GLY A 300 -23.33 -15.32 -10.99
C GLY A 300 -22.41 -16.00 -9.97
N GLN A 301 -21.14 -15.52 -9.83
CA GLN A 301 -20.17 -16.08 -8.91
C GLN A 301 -20.18 -15.31 -7.58
N ARG A 302 -20.07 -16.03 -6.47
CA ARG A 302 -19.88 -15.41 -5.17
C ARG A 302 -18.54 -14.74 -5.06
N MET A 303 -18.53 -13.50 -4.58
CA MET A 303 -17.35 -12.75 -4.20
C MET A 303 -17.17 -12.85 -2.68
N PHE A 304 -16.00 -13.27 -2.27
CA PHE A 304 -15.66 -13.48 -0.87
C PHE A 304 -14.83 -12.32 -0.34
N THR A 305 -14.94 -12.05 0.94
CA THR A 305 -14.00 -11.17 1.63
C THR A 305 -12.72 -11.94 1.97
N LEU A 306 -11.62 -11.23 2.16
CA LEU A 306 -10.39 -11.88 2.64
C LEU A 306 -10.62 -12.61 3.97
N TRP A 307 -11.54 -12.08 4.80
CA TRP A 307 -11.93 -12.70 6.05
C TRP A 307 -12.57 -14.08 5.86
N ASP A 308 -13.44 -14.23 4.87
CA ASP A 308 -14.03 -15.55 4.56
C ASP A 308 -12.95 -16.60 4.25
N VAL A 309 -11.90 -16.16 3.53
CA VAL A 309 -10.77 -17.04 3.19
C VAL A 309 -9.96 -17.42 4.43
N TYR A 310 -9.69 -16.47 5.33
CA TYR A 310 -9.02 -16.76 6.60
C TYR A 310 -9.79 -17.74 7.45
N GLN A 311 -11.10 -17.62 7.52
CA GLN A 311 -11.96 -18.53 8.31
C GLN A 311 -11.98 -19.94 7.76
N GLN A 312 -11.80 -20.12 6.45
CA GLN A 312 -11.80 -21.42 5.79
C GLN A 312 -10.40 -22.03 5.65
N ALA A 313 -9.35 -21.28 5.98
CA ALA A 313 -7.97 -21.74 5.92
C ALA A 313 -7.63 -22.63 7.13
N ASP A 314 -7.02 -23.78 6.87
CA ASP A 314 -6.49 -24.67 7.91
C ASP A 314 -5.12 -24.15 8.40
N LEU A 315 -4.32 -23.60 7.49
CA LEU A 315 -2.99 -23.04 7.77
C LEU A 315 -2.78 -21.75 6.98
N VAL A 316 -1.96 -20.86 7.51
CA VAL A 316 -1.48 -19.66 6.81
C VAL A 316 0.04 -19.73 6.67
N THR A 317 0.54 -19.48 5.46
CA THR A 317 1.98 -19.38 5.19
C THR A 317 2.36 -17.96 4.82
N TYR A 318 3.54 -17.51 5.28
CA TYR A 318 3.99 -16.14 5.08
C TYR A 318 5.53 -16.06 4.90
N PRO A 319 6.10 -16.69 3.85
CA PRO A 319 7.54 -16.80 3.68
C PRO A 319 8.17 -15.56 3.03
N SER A 320 7.63 -14.38 3.29
CA SER A 320 8.15 -13.15 2.74
C SER A 320 9.61 -12.93 3.11
N LEU A 321 10.42 -12.55 2.13
CA LEU A 321 11.84 -12.29 2.33
C LEU A 321 12.06 -11.04 3.18
N TYR A 322 11.19 -10.06 3.02
CA TYR A 322 11.12 -8.83 3.83
C TYR A 322 9.74 -8.21 3.77
N GLU A 323 9.34 -7.61 4.88
CA GLU A 323 8.10 -6.85 5.06
C GLU A 323 8.44 -5.45 5.57
N GLY A 324 7.58 -4.49 5.23
CA GLY A 324 7.70 -3.11 5.71
C GLY A 324 7.18 -2.94 7.13
#